data_9f9a0a27e35916af2408b5cd5d2de76c
#
_entry.id   9f9a0a27e35916af2408b5cd5d2de76c
#
_cell.length_a   1.000
_cell.length_b   1.000
_cell.length_c   1.000
_cell.angle_alpha   90.00
_cell.angle_beta   90.00
_cell.angle_gamma   90.00
#
_symmetry.space_group_name_H-M   'P 1'
#
loop_
_entity.id
_entity.type
_entity.pdbx_description
1 polymer ?
#
loop_
_entity_poly.entity_id
_entity_poly.type
_entity_poly.pdbx_seq_one_letter_code
_entity_poly.pdbx_strand_id
1 'polypeptide(L)'
;MNTSKKRTTKPILILAAIMVGSAFAPSATPAKAENPSWGCQVLLCAASQNPSWPGVPYCVPPMTKLIAAMKEPGFSWPICHEANAGKPGHETYGDCPSGTTVGYSSQMGNGWSGEPDQCIKTVDVCRTPGQHASDADLRGGVIRRSFGDRGNSCIEQIATPRPRRADPYYFDIPNDKGVKERFWFDLKH
;
A
#
# COMPACT_ATOMS: atom_id res chain seq x y z
N MET A 1 50.59 11.06 67.02
CA MET A 1 50.40 10.21 68.21
C MET A 1 49.17 9.40 68.07
N ASN A 2 49.39 8.10 68.11
CA ASN A 2 48.53 7.00 67.72
C ASN A 2 47.58 6.60 68.85
N THR A 3 46.33 6.36 68.63
CA THR A 3 45.55 5.50 69.53
C THR A 3 44.58 4.66 68.72
N SER A 4 45.04 3.41 68.52
CA SER A 4 44.28 2.28 68.00
C SER A 4 43.22 1.82 69.01
N LYS A 5 41.94 1.79 68.54
CA LYS A 5 40.81 1.24 69.34
C LYS A 5 40.38 -0.08 68.72
N LYS A 6 40.80 -1.19 69.32
CA LYS A 6 40.38 -2.58 69.07
C LYS A 6 38.86 -2.68 69.37
N ARG A 7 38.05 -3.10 68.38
CA ARG A 7 36.67 -3.56 68.58
C ARG A 7 36.61 -5.07 68.45
N THR A 8 36.16 -5.67 69.48
CA THR A 8 35.90 -7.09 69.67
C THR A 8 34.63 -7.47 68.93
N THR A 9 34.76 -8.38 67.98
CA THR A 9 33.62 -8.95 67.25
C THR A 9 33.13 -10.21 67.95
N LYS A 10 31.86 -10.25 68.33
CA LYS A 10 31.16 -11.45 68.78
C LYS A 10 30.66 -12.25 67.56
N PRO A 11 30.80 -13.59 67.56
CA PRO A 11 30.20 -14.38 66.46
C PRO A 11 28.70 -14.55 66.69
N ILE A 12 27.89 -14.12 65.70
CA ILE A 12 26.45 -14.39 65.64
C ILE A 12 26.31 -15.68 64.81
N LEU A 13 25.81 -16.72 65.45
CA LEU A 13 25.37 -17.95 64.81
C LEU A 13 24.09 -17.67 64.03
N ILE A 14 24.18 -17.64 62.72
CA ILE A 14 23.04 -17.56 61.80
C ILE A 14 22.64 -18.98 61.45
N LEU A 15 21.48 -19.43 61.94
CA LEU A 15 20.80 -20.63 61.48
C LEU A 15 20.34 -20.39 60.05
N ALA A 16 20.90 -21.11 59.10
CA ALA A 16 20.42 -21.14 57.71
C ALA A 16 19.18 -22.03 57.62
N ALA A 17 18.01 -21.43 57.51
CA ALA A 17 16.78 -22.14 57.12
C ALA A 17 16.82 -22.36 55.61
N ILE A 18 17.00 -23.59 55.16
CA ILE A 18 16.91 -23.99 53.76
C ILE A 18 15.42 -24.04 53.37
N MET A 19 14.91 -22.97 52.75
CA MET A 19 13.63 -22.96 52.07
C MET A 19 13.81 -23.66 50.71
N VAL A 20 13.33 -24.89 50.61
CA VAL A 20 13.18 -25.61 49.32
C VAL A 20 11.99 -24.98 48.60
N GLY A 21 12.27 -23.92 47.85
CA GLY A 21 11.31 -23.28 46.94
C GLY A 21 11.15 -24.16 45.69
N SER A 22 10.06 -24.92 45.58
CA SER A 22 9.66 -25.59 44.36
C SER A 22 9.37 -24.53 43.29
N ALA A 23 10.29 -24.32 42.36
CA ALA A 23 10.10 -23.49 41.19
C ALA A 23 9.13 -24.22 40.25
N PHE A 24 7.83 -23.86 40.34
CA PHE A 24 6.88 -24.13 39.27
C PHE A 24 7.26 -23.25 38.08
N ALA A 25 8.04 -23.82 37.15
CA ALA A 25 8.21 -23.24 35.84
C ALA A 25 6.88 -23.38 35.08
N PRO A 26 6.24 -22.29 34.64
CA PRO A 26 5.10 -22.42 33.78
C PRO A 26 5.56 -23.07 32.46
N SER A 27 5.08 -24.28 32.20
CA SER A 27 5.28 -24.94 30.91
C SER A 27 4.58 -24.07 29.86
N ALA A 28 5.34 -23.21 29.16
CA ALA A 28 4.86 -22.53 27.98
C ALA A 28 4.56 -23.63 26.92
N THR A 29 3.30 -24.01 26.80
CA THR A 29 2.85 -24.81 25.67
C THR A 29 3.19 -24.01 24.39
N PRO A 30 3.93 -24.60 23.42
CA PRO A 30 4.17 -23.92 22.17
C PRO A 30 2.79 -23.62 21.55
N ALA A 31 2.47 -22.34 21.37
CA ALA A 31 1.28 -21.93 20.64
C ALA A 31 1.42 -22.55 19.24
N LYS A 32 0.53 -23.50 18.93
CA LYS A 32 0.45 -24.08 17.59
C LYS A 32 0.05 -22.92 16.68
N ALA A 33 0.99 -22.47 15.85
CA ALA A 33 0.70 -21.46 14.84
C ALA A 33 -0.39 -22.05 13.93
N GLU A 34 -1.62 -21.61 14.11
CA GLU A 34 -2.72 -21.97 13.23
C GLU A 34 -2.43 -21.35 11.87
N ASN A 35 -2.51 -22.15 10.80
CA ASN A 35 -2.31 -21.62 9.46
C ASN A 35 -3.35 -20.51 9.22
N PRO A 36 -2.92 -19.30 8.80
CA PRO A 36 -3.84 -18.20 8.58
C PRO A 36 -4.88 -18.59 7.51
N SER A 37 -6.06 -18.01 7.61
CA SER A 37 -7.12 -18.19 6.60
C SER A 37 -6.58 -17.82 5.20
N TRP A 38 -7.16 -18.39 4.14
CA TRP A 38 -6.73 -18.06 2.78
C TRP A 38 -6.76 -16.56 2.49
N GLY A 39 -7.77 -15.84 3.00
CA GLY A 39 -7.83 -14.39 2.88
C GLY A 39 -6.62 -13.68 3.52
N CYS A 40 -6.19 -14.16 4.68
CA CYS A 40 -5.02 -13.61 5.36
C CYS A 40 -3.70 -13.99 4.67
N GLN A 41 -3.61 -15.20 4.08
CA GLN A 41 -2.46 -15.56 3.24
C GLN A 41 -2.34 -14.63 2.03
N VAL A 42 -3.45 -14.37 1.33
CA VAL A 42 -3.48 -13.44 0.19
C VAL A 42 -3.09 -12.03 0.62
N LEU A 43 -3.63 -11.53 1.75
CA LEU A 43 -3.31 -10.20 2.27
C LEU A 43 -1.81 -10.06 2.59
N LEU A 44 -1.22 -11.02 3.31
CA LEU A 44 0.20 -11.03 3.65
C LEU A 44 1.08 -11.02 2.38
N CYS A 45 0.68 -11.81 1.40
CA CYS A 45 1.42 -11.92 0.14
C CYS A 45 1.30 -10.66 -0.72
N ALA A 46 0.11 -10.05 -0.77
CA ALA A 46 -0.09 -8.77 -1.44
C ALA A 46 0.69 -7.62 -0.78
N ALA A 47 0.84 -7.64 0.54
CA ALA A 47 1.62 -6.65 1.28
C ALA A 47 3.15 -6.84 1.15
N SER A 48 3.62 -7.96 0.58
CA SER A 48 5.05 -8.21 0.37
C SER A 48 5.59 -7.34 -0.78
N GLN A 49 6.54 -6.44 -0.46
CA GLN A 49 7.05 -5.46 -1.42
C GLN A 49 8.48 -5.77 -1.89
N ASN A 50 9.31 -6.37 -1.04
CA ASN A 50 10.71 -6.64 -1.37
C ASN A 50 11.21 -7.97 -0.73
N PRO A 51 11.21 -9.09 -1.46
CA PRO A 51 10.69 -9.23 -2.81
C PRO A 51 9.15 -9.18 -2.85
N SER A 52 8.57 -8.87 -4.03
CA SER A 52 7.13 -9.02 -4.26
C SER A 52 6.72 -10.49 -4.21
N TRP A 53 5.41 -10.78 -4.11
CA TRP A 53 4.87 -12.11 -3.86
C TRP A 53 5.43 -13.26 -4.73
N PRO A 54 5.78 -13.08 -6.03
CA PRO A 54 6.35 -14.18 -6.83
C PRO A 54 7.72 -14.61 -6.33
N GLY A 55 8.47 -13.72 -5.70
CA GLY A 55 9.78 -14.00 -5.10
C GLY A 55 9.71 -14.63 -3.70
N VAL A 56 8.51 -14.81 -3.14
CA VAL A 56 8.29 -15.41 -1.82
C VAL A 56 7.67 -16.80 -1.99
N PRO A 57 8.40 -17.91 -1.77
CA PRO A 57 7.89 -19.28 -2.01
C PRO A 57 6.57 -19.59 -1.30
N TYR A 58 6.37 -19.08 -0.09
CA TYR A 58 5.13 -19.22 0.68
C TYR A 58 3.93 -18.56 -0.04
N CYS A 59 4.16 -17.48 -0.78
CA CYS A 59 3.12 -16.69 -1.41
C CYS A 59 2.65 -17.25 -2.78
N VAL A 60 3.47 -18.05 -3.43
CA VAL A 60 3.14 -18.60 -4.76
C VAL A 60 1.83 -19.41 -4.74
N PRO A 61 1.63 -20.39 -3.84
CA PRO A 61 0.39 -21.18 -3.84
C PRO A 61 -0.89 -20.35 -3.59
N PRO A 62 -0.99 -19.50 -2.55
CA PRO A 62 -2.22 -18.75 -2.30
C PRO A 62 -2.52 -17.72 -3.37
N MET A 63 -1.50 -17.08 -3.98
CA MET A 63 -1.70 -16.10 -5.05
C MET A 63 -2.05 -16.77 -6.38
N THR A 64 -1.44 -17.90 -6.73
CA THR A 64 -1.84 -18.70 -7.90
C THR A 64 -3.29 -19.18 -7.79
N LYS A 65 -3.69 -19.64 -6.59
CA LYS A 65 -5.08 -20.01 -6.32
C LYS A 65 -6.03 -18.82 -6.51
N LEU A 66 -5.63 -17.61 -6.07
CA LEU A 66 -6.40 -16.38 -6.27
C LEU A 66 -6.60 -16.08 -7.75
N ILE A 67 -5.51 -16.09 -8.53
CA ILE A 67 -5.54 -15.82 -9.97
C ILE A 67 -6.44 -16.83 -10.71
N ALA A 68 -6.40 -18.10 -10.31
CA ALA A 68 -7.28 -19.12 -10.86
C ALA A 68 -8.75 -18.85 -10.50
N ALA A 69 -9.04 -18.57 -9.23
CA ALA A 69 -10.39 -18.30 -8.75
C ALA A 69 -11.02 -17.06 -9.41
N MET A 70 -10.23 -16.03 -9.73
CA MET A 70 -10.73 -14.83 -10.42
C MET A 70 -11.29 -15.08 -11.82
N LYS A 71 -10.96 -16.22 -12.43
CA LYS A 71 -11.48 -16.63 -13.75
C LYS A 71 -12.83 -17.32 -13.66
N GLU A 72 -13.24 -17.72 -12.47
CA GLU A 72 -14.48 -18.45 -12.23
C GLU A 72 -15.69 -17.52 -12.13
N PRO A 73 -16.87 -17.92 -12.67
CA PRO A 73 -18.09 -17.15 -12.48
C PRO A 73 -18.45 -17.02 -10.99
N GLY A 74 -18.87 -15.83 -10.59
CA GLY A 74 -19.27 -15.60 -9.18
C GLY A 74 -18.08 -15.42 -8.23
N PHE A 75 -16.89 -15.16 -8.72
CA PHE A 75 -15.73 -14.90 -7.89
C PHE A 75 -16.00 -13.82 -6.83
N SER A 76 -15.53 -14.07 -5.62
CA SER A 76 -15.48 -13.11 -4.53
C SER A 76 -14.08 -13.09 -3.91
N TRP A 77 -13.57 -11.90 -3.66
CA TRP A 77 -12.26 -11.75 -3.02
C TRP A 77 -12.24 -12.40 -1.64
N PRO A 78 -11.20 -13.20 -1.33
CA PRO A 78 -10.99 -13.71 0.01
C PRO A 78 -10.64 -12.56 0.95
N ILE A 79 -11.27 -12.51 2.12
CA ILE A 79 -11.10 -11.45 3.11
C ILE A 79 -10.34 -11.99 4.32
N CYS A 80 -9.37 -11.21 4.80
CA CYS A 80 -8.72 -11.44 6.08
C CYS A 80 -9.50 -10.71 7.18
N HIS A 81 -10.39 -11.41 7.85
CA HIS A 81 -11.18 -10.84 8.93
C HIS A 81 -10.32 -10.50 10.15
N GLU A 82 -9.29 -11.29 10.40
CA GLU A 82 -8.37 -11.15 11.53
C GLU A 82 -7.56 -9.84 11.48
N ALA A 83 -7.30 -9.34 10.27
CA ALA A 83 -6.59 -8.07 10.06
C ALA A 83 -7.52 -6.86 9.88
N ASN A 84 -8.84 -7.03 9.99
CA ASN A 84 -9.81 -5.98 9.68
C ASN A 84 -9.61 -5.34 8.28
N ALA A 85 -8.97 -6.07 7.38
CA ALA A 85 -8.75 -5.62 6.01
C ALA A 85 -9.99 -5.95 5.17
N GLY A 86 -10.45 -4.95 4.40
CA GLY A 86 -11.56 -5.12 3.46
C GLY A 86 -11.14 -5.83 2.17
N LYS A 87 -12.02 -5.79 1.16
CA LYS A 87 -11.68 -6.20 -0.21
C LYS A 87 -10.60 -5.27 -0.77
N PRO A 88 -9.75 -5.77 -1.68
CA PRO A 88 -8.81 -4.89 -2.37
C PRO A 88 -9.54 -3.87 -3.23
N GLY A 89 -8.95 -2.68 -3.34
CA GLY A 89 -9.29 -1.71 -4.36
C GLY A 89 -8.52 -1.97 -5.64
N HIS A 90 -8.91 -1.28 -6.69
CA HIS A 90 -8.27 -1.34 -8.00
C HIS A 90 -8.24 0.05 -8.62
N GLU A 91 -7.07 0.49 -9.05
CA GLU A 91 -6.84 1.72 -9.83
C GLU A 91 -5.99 1.39 -11.05
N THR A 92 -6.52 1.60 -12.23
CA THR A 92 -5.84 1.27 -13.49
C THR A 92 -4.67 2.21 -13.76
N TYR A 93 -4.78 3.46 -13.31
CA TYR A 93 -3.83 4.51 -13.66
C TYR A 93 -3.06 5.03 -12.45
N GLY A 94 -1.80 5.40 -12.69
CA GLY A 94 -0.92 6.05 -11.74
C GLY A 94 -1.25 7.54 -11.56
N ASP A 95 -0.47 8.21 -10.73
CA ASP A 95 -0.62 9.64 -10.50
C ASP A 95 -0.21 10.44 -11.73
N CYS A 96 -0.85 11.57 -11.93
CA CYS A 96 -0.46 12.53 -12.95
C CYS A 96 0.82 13.27 -12.54
N PRO A 97 1.68 13.66 -13.52
CA PRO A 97 2.84 14.48 -13.25
C PRO A 97 2.50 15.79 -12.56
N SER A 98 3.45 16.33 -11.79
CA SER A 98 3.30 17.63 -11.12
C SER A 98 2.89 18.73 -12.12
N GLY A 99 1.96 19.60 -11.72
CA GLY A 99 1.43 20.68 -12.56
C GLY A 99 0.36 20.24 -13.54
N THR A 100 -0.13 19.01 -13.42
CA THR A 100 -1.30 18.50 -14.16
C THR A 100 -2.40 18.06 -13.21
N THR A 101 -3.62 17.96 -13.71
CA THR A 101 -4.79 17.46 -12.99
C THR A 101 -5.38 16.26 -13.71
N VAL A 102 -6.02 15.36 -12.98
CA VAL A 102 -6.70 14.20 -13.57
C VAL A 102 -7.93 14.65 -14.36
N GLY A 103 -8.21 13.96 -15.46
CA GLY A 103 -9.35 14.22 -16.33
C GLY A 103 -9.77 13.00 -17.12
N TYR A 104 -10.76 13.17 -17.97
CA TYR A 104 -11.37 12.12 -18.78
C TYR A 104 -11.19 12.40 -20.26
N SER A 105 -10.88 11.37 -21.06
CA SER A 105 -10.80 11.48 -22.53
C SER A 105 -12.16 11.64 -23.18
N SER A 106 -13.20 11.01 -22.60
CA SER A 106 -14.56 11.03 -23.14
C SER A 106 -15.59 11.24 -22.05
N GLN A 107 -16.68 11.90 -22.44
CA GLN A 107 -17.90 12.01 -21.67
C GLN A 107 -18.93 11.06 -22.29
N MET A 108 -19.41 10.08 -21.53
CA MET A 108 -20.46 9.17 -21.96
C MET A 108 -21.83 9.66 -21.47
N GLY A 109 -22.71 10.00 -22.40
CA GLY A 109 -24.09 10.42 -22.08
C GLY A 109 -24.16 11.64 -21.17
N ASN A 110 -24.86 11.53 -20.04
CA ASN A 110 -25.10 12.61 -19.10
C ASN A 110 -24.01 12.78 -18.04
N GLY A 111 -22.81 12.23 -18.23
CA GLY A 111 -21.74 12.35 -17.23
C GLY A 111 -20.45 11.68 -17.64
N TRP A 112 -19.45 11.80 -16.76
CA TRP A 112 -18.18 11.10 -16.86
C TRP A 112 -18.34 9.68 -16.34
N SER A 113 -17.92 8.68 -17.09
CA SER A 113 -17.96 7.29 -16.66
C SER A 113 -16.58 6.67 -16.66
N GLY A 114 -16.35 5.82 -15.65
CA GLY A 114 -15.08 5.13 -15.48
C GLY A 114 -14.06 5.90 -14.66
N GLU A 115 -12.86 5.36 -14.60
CA GLU A 115 -11.71 5.98 -13.95
C GLU A 115 -11.12 7.07 -14.87
N PRO A 116 -10.70 8.24 -14.32
CA PRO A 116 -10.04 9.29 -15.14
C PRO A 116 -8.79 8.75 -15.83
N ASP A 117 -8.71 8.91 -17.14
CA ASP A 117 -7.68 8.30 -18.00
C ASP A 117 -6.71 9.31 -18.63
N GLN A 118 -6.85 10.60 -18.28
CA GLN A 118 -6.04 11.69 -18.80
C GLN A 118 -5.38 12.50 -17.68
N CYS A 119 -4.21 13.07 -17.99
CA CYS A 119 -3.56 14.12 -17.22
C CYS A 119 -3.67 15.43 -18.00
N ILE A 120 -4.29 16.44 -17.41
CA ILE A 120 -4.60 17.72 -18.06
C ILE A 120 -3.68 18.81 -17.53
N LYS A 121 -2.92 19.43 -18.43
CA LYS A 121 -2.14 20.64 -18.18
C LYS A 121 -2.89 21.83 -18.77
N THR A 122 -3.16 22.83 -17.94
CA THR A 122 -3.72 24.10 -18.40
C THR A 122 -2.58 25.11 -18.59
N VAL A 123 -2.49 25.72 -19.77
CA VAL A 123 -1.47 26.70 -20.11
C VAL A 123 -2.11 27.99 -20.60
N ASP A 124 -1.50 29.12 -20.23
CA ASP A 124 -1.84 30.44 -20.78
C ASP A 124 -0.84 30.75 -21.91
N VAL A 125 -1.23 30.48 -23.13
CA VAL A 125 -0.39 30.62 -24.32
C VAL A 125 -0.08 32.06 -24.69
N CYS A 126 -0.83 33.03 -24.18
CA CYS A 126 -0.53 34.45 -24.35
C CYS A 126 0.60 34.89 -23.43
N ARG A 127 0.71 34.30 -22.23
CA ARG A 127 1.79 34.59 -21.26
C ARG A 127 3.02 33.75 -21.48
N THR A 128 2.85 32.54 -21.97
CA THR A 128 3.93 31.57 -22.17
C THR A 128 3.95 31.08 -23.63
N PRO A 129 4.40 31.91 -24.58
CA PRO A 129 4.51 31.53 -25.99
C PRO A 129 5.41 30.29 -26.14
N GLY A 130 5.00 29.35 -27.01
CA GLY A 130 5.77 28.13 -27.28
C GLY A 130 5.44 26.91 -26.39
N GLN A 131 4.50 27.01 -25.45
CA GLN A 131 4.00 25.87 -24.67
C GLN A 131 2.80 25.15 -25.32
N HIS A 132 2.64 25.29 -26.62
CA HIS A 132 1.65 24.50 -27.37
C HIS A 132 2.08 23.05 -27.50
N ALA A 133 1.12 22.12 -27.52
CA ALA A 133 1.40 20.75 -27.93
C ALA A 133 1.87 20.74 -29.39
N SER A 134 2.98 20.07 -29.66
CA SER A 134 3.49 19.89 -31.02
C SER A 134 2.62 18.91 -31.82
N ASP A 135 2.74 18.93 -33.17
CA ASP A 135 2.07 17.94 -34.02
C ASP A 135 2.51 16.51 -33.73
N ALA A 136 3.74 16.32 -33.25
CA ALA A 136 4.24 15.03 -32.82
C ALA A 136 3.53 14.56 -31.54
N ASP A 137 3.30 15.45 -30.59
CA ASP A 137 2.54 15.15 -29.35
C ASP A 137 1.10 14.81 -29.68
N LEU A 138 0.46 15.53 -30.58
CA LEU A 138 -0.92 15.27 -31.02
C LEU A 138 -1.04 13.88 -31.68
N ARG A 139 -0.05 13.44 -32.47
CA ARG A 139 0.01 12.09 -33.03
C ARG A 139 0.26 11.02 -31.97
N GLY A 140 0.92 11.36 -30.87
CA GLY A 140 1.13 10.51 -29.70
C GLY A 140 -0.07 10.33 -28.78
N GLY A 141 -1.25 10.87 -29.14
CA GLY A 141 -2.48 10.77 -28.36
C GLY A 141 -2.71 11.94 -27.40
N VAL A 142 -1.92 13.00 -27.47
CA VAL A 142 -2.16 14.26 -26.76
C VAL A 142 -3.33 14.99 -27.40
N ILE A 143 -4.28 15.42 -26.59
CA ILE A 143 -5.45 16.19 -27.05
C ILE A 143 -5.26 17.64 -26.61
N ARG A 144 -5.39 18.57 -27.58
CA ARG A 144 -5.40 20.00 -27.31
C ARG A 144 -6.83 20.54 -27.39
N ARG A 145 -7.24 21.27 -26.37
CA ARG A 145 -8.53 21.97 -26.33
C ARG A 145 -8.28 23.45 -26.04
N SER A 146 -8.76 24.33 -26.90
CA SER A 146 -8.69 25.77 -26.70
C SER A 146 -10.02 26.28 -26.13
N PHE A 147 -9.94 27.16 -25.13
CA PHE A 147 -11.11 27.76 -24.49
C PHE A 147 -11.11 29.26 -24.73
N GLY A 148 -12.19 29.76 -25.33
CA GLY A 148 -12.43 31.20 -25.61
C GLY A 148 -13.25 31.41 -26.87
N ASP A 149 -13.80 32.62 -27.01
CA ASP A 149 -14.63 33.01 -28.17
C ASP A 149 -13.75 33.31 -29.39
N ARG A 150 -14.13 32.72 -30.53
CA ARG A 150 -13.70 33.09 -31.89
C ARG A 150 -12.19 33.10 -32.14
N GLY A 151 -11.49 32.09 -31.64
CA GLY A 151 -10.08 31.90 -31.99
C GLY A 151 -9.06 32.79 -31.21
N ASN A 152 -9.52 33.52 -30.21
CA ASN A 152 -8.70 34.40 -29.39
C ASN A 152 -8.55 33.88 -27.95
N SER A 153 -8.37 32.56 -27.78
CA SER A 153 -8.23 31.94 -26.48
C SER A 153 -6.79 31.92 -26.03
N CYS A 154 -6.51 32.56 -24.90
CA CYS A 154 -5.22 32.44 -24.22
C CYS A 154 -5.08 31.14 -23.42
N ILE A 155 -6.18 30.42 -23.16
CA ILE A 155 -6.15 29.22 -22.33
C ILE A 155 -6.26 27.98 -23.20
N GLU A 156 -5.27 27.12 -23.11
CA GLU A 156 -5.27 25.80 -23.71
C GLU A 156 -5.20 24.72 -22.64
N GLN A 157 -5.91 23.62 -22.84
CA GLN A 157 -5.74 22.38 -22.09
C GLN A 157 -5.05 21.35 -22.98
N ILE A 158 -3.95 20.85 -22.48
CA ILE A 158 -3.17 19.78 -23.09
C ILE A 158 -3.43 18.52 -22.26
N ALA A 159 -4.18 17.58 -22.83
CA ALA A 159 -4.50 16.31 -22.19
C ALA A 159 -3.61 15.21 -22.73
N THR A 160 -2.88 14.56 -21.85
CA THR A 160 -2.04 13.42 -22.14
C THR A 160 -2.60 12.15 -21.52
N PRO A 161 -2.42 10.97 -22.14
CA PRO A 161 -2.84 9.72 -21.51
C PRO A 161 -2.23 9.56 -20.13
N ARG A 162 -3.03 9.20 -19.15
CA ARG A 162 -2.57 8.91 -17.79
C ARG A 162 -1.74 7.63 -17.78
N PRO A 163 -0.58 7.59 -17.09
CA PRO A 163 0.25 6.40 -17.04
C PRO A 163 -0.51 5.25 -16.36
N ARG A 164 -0.38 4.03 -16.90
CA ARG A 164 -0.95 2.84 -16.25
C ARG A 164 -0.08 2.43 -15.06
N ARG A 165 -0.74 1.99 -13.98
CA ARG A 165 -0.03 1.39 -12.85
C ARG A 165 0.55 0.03 -13.22
N ALA A 166 1.76 -0.24 -12.73
CA ALA A 166 2.32 -1.58 -12.76
C ALA A 166 1.58 -2.50 -11.77
N ASP A 167 1.27 -1.96 -10.58
CA ASP A 167 0.59 -2.63 -9.48
C ASP A 167 -0.81 -2.01 -9.27
N PRO A 168 -1.85 -2.46 -10.03
CA PRO A 168 -3.14 -1.78 -10.04
C PRO A 168 -4.05 -2.13 -8.86
N TYR A 169 -3.75 -3.18 -8.11
CA TYR A 169 -4.53 -3.59 -6.95
C TYR A 169 -3.92 -3.05 -5.67
N TYR A 170 -4.74 -2.80 -4.65
CA TYR A 170 -4.24 -2.39 -3.34
C TYR A 170 -5.12 -2.87 -2.20
N PHE A 171 -4.49 -3.11 -1.06
CA PHE A 171 -5.17 -3.25 0.22
C PHE A 171 -4.89 -2.04 1.10
N ASP A 172 -5.93 -1.52 1.75
CA ASP A 172 -5.80 -0.55 2.83
C ASP A 172 -5.82 -1.33 4.16
N ILE A 173 -4.67 -1.52 4.78
CA ILE A 173 -4.50 -2.32 6.00
C ILE A 173 -4.37 -1.38 7.19
N PRO A 174 -5.25 -1.48 8.21
CA PRO A 174 -5.11 -0.68 9.41
C PRO A 174 -3.91 -1.15 10.24
N ASN A 175 -3.12 -0.21 10.73
CA ASN A 175 -2.08 -0.47 11.70
C ASN A 175 -2.66 -0.54 13.14
N ASP A 176 -1.81 -0.73 14.15
CA ASP A 176 -2.16 -0.79 15.58
C ASP A 176 -2.86 0.48 16.12
N LYS A 177 -2.72 1.61 15.42
CA LYS A 177 -3.38 2.89 15.71
C LYS A 177 -4.66 3.11 14.90
N GLY A 178 -5.08 2.12 14.10
CA GLY A 178 -6.23 2.23 13.20
C GLY A 178 -6.00 3.09 11.95
N VAL A 179 -4.78 3.59 11.73
CA VAL A 179 -4.44 4.33 10.51
C VAL A 179 -4.25 3.33 9.38
N LYS A 180 -4.94 3.57 8.27
CA LYS A 180 -4.83 2.71 7.08
C LYS A 180 -3.59 3.04 6.29
N GLU A 181 -2.81 2.00 6.01
CA GLU A 181 -1.65 2.05 5.13
C GLU A 181 -1.97 1.28 3.84
N ARG A 182 -1.61 1.85 2.69
CA ARG A 182 -1.92 1.28 1.38
C ARG A 182 -0.76 0.46 0.85
N PHE A 183 -1.06 -0.79 0.52
CA PHE A 183 -0.11 -1.75 -0.07
C PHE A 183 -0.56 -2.09 -1.48
N TRP A 184 0.25 -1.70 -2.46
CA TRP A 184 0.00 -1.96 -3.87
C TRP A 184 0.58 -3.30 -4.28
N PHE A 185 -0.11 -4.00 -5.18
CA PHE A 185 0.37 -5.27 -5.74
C PHE A 185 -0.18 -5.51 -7.14
N ASP A 186 0.49 -6.41 -7.86
CA ASP A 186 0.02 -6.94 -9.13
C ASP A 186 -0.33 -8.44 -9.02
N LEU A 187 -0.93 -8.97 -10.07
CA LEU A 187 -1.26 -10.39 -10.23
C LEU A 187 -0.46 -11.05 -11.35
N LYS A 188 0.61 -10.39 -11.80
CA LYS A 188 1.53 -10.92 -12.80
C LYS A 188 2.63 -11.73 -12.12
N HIS A 189 3.06 -12.81 -12.74
CA HIS A 189 4.17 -13.67 -12.31
C HIS A 189 5.01 -14.10 -13.49
#